data_9a742b5b118202f86c9330adc5de7a8e
#
_entry.id   9a742b5b118202f86c9330adc5de7a8e
#
_cell.length_a   1.000
_cell.length_b   1.000
_cell.length_c   1.000
_cell.angle_alpha   90.00
_cell.angle_beta   90.00
_cell.angle_gamma   90.00
#
_symmetry.space_group_name_H-M   'P 1'
#
loop_
_entity.id
_entity.type
_entity.pdbx_description
1 polymer ?
#
loop_
_entity_poly.entity_id
_entity_poly.type
_entity_poly.pdbx_seq_one_letter_code
_entity_poly.pdbx_strand_id
1 'polypeptide(L)'
;GVSADWDNSYTSMDKIFEASAVRSLATIITNNHIYFGSKPVHWCIESESALAEAEVEYQDVISDAVDVLFQLSEQETFLKKFEIKTNNDIFFIIWTTTPWTLPANQAIAVGNKIEYVLANIGDKSIIVAKDLLEPLLTKLSLKPIKIIRSIQGKELLEFKAQHPFYNKEVPIINAD
;
A
#
# COMPACT_ATOMS: atom_id res chain seq x y z
N GLY A 1 22.40 53.55 -9.29
CA GLY A 1 20.95 53.59 -9.18
C GLY A 1 20.31 52.61 -10.16
N VAL A 2 19.11 52.20 -9.88
CA VAL A 2 18.30 51.33 -10.76
C VAL A 2 17.59 52.25 -11.75
N SER A 3 17.73 51.99 -13.06
CA SER A 3 16.96 52.66 -14.10
C SER A 3 15.65 51.91 -14.32
N ALA A 4 14.55 52.63 -14.23
CA ALA A 4 13.21 52.09 -14.47
C ALA A 4 12.29 53.20 -14.98
N ASP A 5 11.21 52.84 -15.64
CA ASP A 5 10.10 53.75 -15.96
C ASP A 5 9.19 53.85 -14.73
N TRP A 6 9.42 54.83 -13.89
CA TRP A 6 8.72 55.01 -12.62
C TRP A 6 7.29 55.51 -12.79
N ASP A 7 7.00 56.14 -13.93
CA ASP A 7 5.67 56.69 -14.25
C ASP A 7 4.73 55.62 -14.81
N ASN A 8 5.30 54.55 -15.42
CA ASN A 8 4.57 53.41 -15.98
C ASN A 8 5.03 52.11 -15.35
N SER A 9 4.96 52.01 -14.03
CA SER A 9 5.38 50.81 -13.31
C SER A 9 4.45 49.61 -13.62
N TYR A 10 5.07 48.46 -13.89
CA TYR A 10 4.35 47.21 -13.98
C TYR A 10 3.92 46.74 -12.58
N THR A 11 2.63 46.43 -12.41
CA THR A 11 2.11 45.84 -11.17
C THR A 11 1.24 44.63 -11.49
N SER A 12 1.38 43.56 -10.71
CA SER A 12 0.53 42.37 -10.85
C SER A 12 -0.94 42.60 -10.45
N MET A 13 -1.24 43.73 -9.81
CA MET A 13 -2.59 44.18 -9.45
C MET A 13 -3.26 45.04 -10.53
N ASP A 14 -2.59 45.28 -11.64
CA ASP A 14 -3.19 45.97 -12.78
C ASP A 14 -4.32 45.12 -13.39
N LYS A 15 -5.47 45.76 -13.64
CA LYS A 15 -6.64 45.10 -14.22
C LYS A 15 -6.38 44.43 -15.56
N ILE A 16 -5.47 44.98 -16.37
CA ILE A 16 -5.09 44.38 -17.65
C ILE A 16 -4.28 43.11 -17.41
N PHE A 17 -3.39 43.10 -16.42
CA PHE A 17 -2.61 41.95 -16.05
C PHE A 17 -3.52 40.81 -15.49
N GLU A 18 -4.40 41.14 -14.55
CA GLU A 18 -5.36 40.20 -13.99
C GLU A 18 -6.25 39.55 -15.07
N ALA A 19 -6.78 40.40 -15.99
CA ALA A 19 -7.56 39.92 -17.09
C ALA A 19 -6.76 39.00 -18.04
N SER A 20 -5.49 39.24 -18.24
CA SER A 20 -4.60 38.42 -19.06
C SER A 20 -4.32 37.09 -18.38
N ALA A 21 -4.11 37.06 -17.07
CA ALA A 21 -3.93 35.84 -16.29
C ALA A 21 -5.17 34.95 -16.36
N VAL A 22 -6.37 35.54 -16.20
CA VAL A 22 -7.65 34.79 -16.29
C VAL A 22 -7.86 34.23 -17.70
N ARG A 23 -7.56 35.01 -18.78
CA ARG A 23 -7.66 34.52 -20.16
C ARG A 23 -6.70 33.36 -20.42
N SER A 24 -5.46 33.43 -19.91
CA SER A 24 -4.48 32.37 -20.04
C SER A 24 -4.95 31.10 -19.36
N LEU A 25 -5.48 31.19 -18.15
CA LEU A 25 -6.08 30.07 -17.43
C LEU A 25 -7.25 29.47 -18.20
N ALA A 26 -8.15 30.30 -18.73
CA ALA A 26 -9.27 29.84 -19.54
C ALA A 26 -8.81 29.05 -20.77
N THR A 27 -7.73 29.49 -21.42
CA THR A 27 -7.14 28.76 -22.56
C THR A 27 -6.61 27.39 -22.15
N ILE A 28 -5.93 27.29 -21.00
CA ILE A 28 -5.42 26.03 -20.45
C ILE A 28 -6.58 25.06 -20.15
N ILE A 29 -7.67 25.57 -19.56
CA ILE A 29 -8.87 24.77 -19.25
C ILE A 29 -9.51 24.27 -20.55
N THR A 30 -9.70 25.15 -21.54
CA THR A 30 -10.32 24.80 -22.83
C THR A 30 -9.54 23.72 -23.59
N ASN A 31 -8.21 23.72 -23.40
CA ASN A 31 -7.32 22.70 -23.97
C ASN A 31 -7.26 21.40 -23.15
N ASN A 32 -8.12 21.22 -22.15
CA ASN A 32 -8.18 20.03 -21.29
C ASN A 32 -6.90 19.69 -20.53
N HIS A 33 -6.11 20.70 -20.16
CA HIS A 33 -4.89 20.52 -19.36
C HIS A 33 -5.14 20.58 -17.85
N ILE A 34 -6.36 20.85 -17.41
CA ILE A 34 -6.76 20.93 -16.00
C ILE A 34 -7.88 19.94 -15.71
N TYR A 35 -7.74 19.25 -14.60
CA TYR A 35 -8.77 18.36 -14.05
C TYR A 35 -8.88 18.56 -12.54
N PHE A 36 -10.05 18.24 -11.99
CA PHE A 36 -10.23 18.20 -10.54
C PHE A 36 -9.72 16.87 -9.99
N GLY A 37 -8.92 16.93 -8.92
CA GLY A 37 -8.38 15.74 -8.28
C GLY A 37 -8.06 16.00 -6.81
N SER A 38 -7.85 14.92 -6.06
CA SER A 38 -7.35 14.98 -4.68
C SER A 38 -5.95 14.39 -4.63
N LYS A 39 -5.05 15.07 -3.97
CA LYS A 39 -3.67 14.61 -3.74
C LYS A 39 -3.38 14.69 -2.24
N PRO A 40 -2.81 13.63 -1.63
CA PRO A 40 -2.32 13.71 -0.26
C PRO A 40 -1.24 14.79 -0.16
N VAL A 41 -1.29 15.55 0.93
CA VAL A 41 -0.29 16.58 1.24
C VAL A 41 0.28 16.33 2.63
N HIS A 42 1.53 16.76 2.85
CA HIS A 42 2.10 16.79 4.19
C HIS A 42 1.35 17.79 5.05
N TRP A 43 1.06 17.41 6.28
CA TRP A 43 0.29 18.21 7.23
C TRP A 43 1.05 18.34 8.55
N CYS A 44 1.24 19.55 9.01
CA CYS A 44 1.78 19.82 10.33
C CYS A 44 0.63 19.87 11.35
N ILE A 45 0.65 18.96 12.32
CA ILE A 45 -0.39 18.86 13.35
C ILE A 45 -0.32 20.06 14.31
N GLU A 46 0.88 20.54 14.63
CA GLU A 46 1.08 21.64 15.58
C GLU A 46 0.64 22.98 15.00
N SER A 47 0.97 23.26 13.73
CA SER A 47 0.57 24.50 13.07
C SER A 47 -0.78 24.44 12.36
N GLU A 48 -1.41 23.25 12.34
CA GLU A 48 -2.69 22.99 11.67
C GLU A 48 -2.70 23.49 10.21
N SER A 49 -1.59 23.25 9.49
CA SER A 49 -1.42 23.71 8.12
C SER A 49 -0.78 22.67 7.20
N ALA A 50 -1.07 22.79 5.90
CA ALA A 50 -0.37 22.04 4.88
C ALA A 50 1.07 22.55 4.73
N LEU A 51 2.01 21.64 4.48
CA LEU A 51 3.41 21.93 4.22
C LEU A 51 3.70 21.82 2.72
N ALA A 52 4.52 22.71 2.21
CA ALA A 52 5.16 22.52 0.93
C ALA A 52 6.24 21.43 1.03
N GLU A 53 6.54 20.76 -0.08
CA GLU A 53 7.54 19.69 -0.09
C GLU A 53 8.93 20.15 0.38
N ALA A 54 9.28 21.40 0.07
CA ALA A 54 10.53 22.01 0.51
C ALA A 54 10.62 22.30 2.02
N GLU A 55 9.49 22.25 2.73
CA GLU A 55 9.41 22.48 4.18
C GLU A 55 9.50 21.17 4.97
N VAL A 56 9.52 20.03 4.26
CA VAL A 56 9.56 18.69 4.88
C VAL A 56 11.01 18.29 5.12
N GLU A 57 11.33 18.00 6.37
CA GLU A 57 12.62 17.42 6.76
C GLU A 57 12.46 15.94 7.01
N TYR A 58 13.40 15.16 6.46
CA TYR A 58 13.42 13.69 6.64
C TYR A 58 14.43 13.32 7.72
N GLN A 59 14.03 12.41 8.58
CA GLN A 59 14.86 11.88 9.66
C GLN A 59 14.78 10.36 9.65
N ASP A 60 15.87 9.71 10.04
CA ASP A 60 15.88 8.28 10.27
C ASP A 60 15.09 7.96 11.54
N VAL A 61 14.07 7.15 11.41
CA VAL A 61 13.19 6.73 12.51
C VAL A 61 13.21 5.21 12.63
N ILE A 62 13.38 4.72 13.84
CA ILE A 62 13.17 3.31 14.15
C ILE A 62 11.69 3.09 14.41
N SER A 63 11.06 2.25 13.59
CA SER A 63 9.66 1.86 13.79
C SER A 63 9.53 0.35 13.94
N ASP A 64 8.54 -0.07 14.74
CA ASP A 64 8.23 -1.48 14.91
C ASP A 64 7.66 -2.06 13.61
N ALA A 65 8.20 -3.22 13.22
CA ALA A 65 7.68 -3.98 12.11
C ALA A 65 7.03 -5.27 12.63
N VAL A 66 5.85 -5.59 12.15
CA VAL A 66 5.11 -6.79 12.58
C VAL A 66 4.76 -7.68 11.40
N ASP A 67 4.82 -8.98 11.62
CA ASP A 67 4.26 -9.99 10.74
C ASP A 67 2.91 -10.42 11.30
N VAL A 68 1.86 -10.40 10.48
CA VAL A 68 0.48 -10.65 10.88
C VAL A 68 -0.07 -11.82 10.11
N LEU A 69 -0.74 -12.72 10.81
CA LEU A 69 -1.39 -13.89 10.25
C LEU A 69 -2.87 -13.61 9.99
N PHE A 70 -3.30 -13.80 8.74
CA PHE A 70 -4.69 -13.77 8.33
C PHE A 70 -5.13 -15.20 8.01
N GLN A 71 -6.04 -15.76 8.79
CA GLN A 71 -6.50 -17.13 8.59
C GLN A 71 -7.27 -17.27 7.27
N LEU A 72 -6.98 -18.32 6.51
CA LEU A 72 -7.74 -18.66 5.31
C LEU A 72 -9.16 -19.07 5.70
N SER A 73 -10.18 -18.40 5.14
CA SER A 73 -11.59 -18.63 5.50
C SER A 73 -12.10 -19.98 4.97
N GLU A 74 -11.76 -20.31 3.72
CA GLU A 74 -12.30 -21.48 3.02
C GLU A 74 -11.26 -22.62 2.93
N GLN A 75 -10.73 -23.03 4.06
CA GLN A 75 -9.62 -23.98 4.13
C GLN A 75 -9.92 -25.33 3.45
N GLU A 76 -11.11 -25.90 3.62
CA GLU A 76 -11.47 -27.17 2.99
C GLU A 76 -11.49 -27.09 1.46
N THR A 77 -12.01 -25.99 0.91
CA THR A 77 -12.04 -25.74 -0.53
C THR A 77 -10.62 -25.60 -1.09
N PHE A 78 -9.76 -24.87 -0.36
CA PHE A 78 -8.36 -24.71 -0.69
C PHE A 78 -7.61 -26.04 -0.70
N LEU A 79 -7.76 -26.85 0.34
CA LEU A 79 -7.12 -28.16 0.47
C LEU A 79 -7.53 -29.11 -0.67
N LYS A 80 -8.81 -29.12 -1.04
CA LYS A 80 -9.34 -29.92 -2.15
C LYS A 80 -8.79 -29.46 -3.50
N LYS A 81 -8.80 -28.14 -3.74
CA LYS A 81 -8.32 -27.57 -5.02
C LYS A 81 -6.86 -27.89 -5.28
N PHE A 82 -6.01 -27.77 -4.27
CA PHE A 82 -4.56 -27.99 -4.42
C PHE A 82 -4.10 -29.40 -4.05
N GLU A 83 -5.03 -30.30 -3.75
CA GLU A 83 -4.75 -31.71 -3.35
C GLU A 83 -3.79 -31.81 -2.16
N ILE A 84 -3.97 -30.94 -1.17
CA ILE A 84 -3.10 -30.82 0.00
C ILE A 84 -3.70 -31.63 1.16
N LYS A 85 -2.82 -32.34 1.90
CA LYS A 85 -3.16 -33.03 3.13
C LYS A 85 -2.41 -32.36 4.28
N THR A 86 -3.13 -31.57 5.06
CA THR A 86 -2.65 -30.99 6.32
C THR A 86 -3.81 -30.85 7.30
N ASN A 87 -3.52 -30.98 8.58
CA ASN A 87 -4.48 -30.72 9.66
C ASN A 87 -4.24 -29.34 10.29
N ASN A 88 -3.21 -28.62 9.82
CA ASN A 88 -2.86 -27.32 10.34
C ASN A 88 -3.79 -26.25 9.76
N ASP A 89 -4.09 -25.24 10.57
CA ASP A 89 -4.73 -24.04 10.09
C ASP A 89 -3.79 -23.31 9.12
N ILE A 90 -4.37 -22.76 8.04
CA ILE A 90 -3.65 -22.09 6.98
C ILE A 90 -3.82 -20.58 7.13
N PHE A 91 -2.70 -19.85 7.02
CA PHE A 91 -2.67 -18.40 7.16
C PHE A 91 -1.92 -17.74 6.00
N PHE A 92 -2.39 -16.60 5.56
CA PHE A 92 -1.56 -15.65 4.83
C PHE A 92 -0.71 -14.88 5.85
N ILE A 93 0.57 -14.72 5.56
CA ILE A 93 1.44 -13.86 6.36
C ILE A 93 1.69 -12.56 5.62
N ILE A 94 1.46 -11.46 6.28
CA ILE A 94 1.72 -10.11 5.76
C ILE A 94 2.64 -9.35 6.71
N TRP A 95 3.35 -8.40 6.17
CA TRP A 95 4.27 -7.54 6.92
C TRP A 95 3.86 -6.07 6.83
N THR A 96 4.02 -5.34 7.94
CA THR A 96 3.78 -3.90 7.98
C THR A 96 4.65 -3.21 9.02
N THR A 97 5.03 -1.95 8.72
CA THR A 97 5.62 -1.00 9.69
C THR A 97 4.59 -0.03 10.26
N THR A 98 3.32 -0.15 9.84
CA THR A 98 2.22 0.72 10.28
C THR A 98 1.07 -0.10 10.85
N PRO A 99 1.28 -0.83 11.98
CA PRO A 99 0.29 -1.77 12.52
C PRO A 99 -1.04 -1.12 12.92
N TRP A 100 -1.06 0.17 13.20
CA TRP A 100 -2.29 0.93 13.48
C TRP A 100 -3.26 1.04 12.30
N THR A 101 -2.82 0.71 11.08
CA THR A 101 -3.69 0.66 9.88
C THR A 101 -4.43 -0.67 9.74
N LEU A 102 -4.02 -1.73 10.45
CA LEU A 102 -4.62 -3.06 10.37
C LEU A 102 -6.13 -3.08 10.66
N PRO A 103 -6.68 -2.33 11.64
CA PRO A 103 -8.13 -2.30 11.87
C PRO A 103 -8.94 -1.86 10.63
N ALA A 104 -8.36 -1.04 9.76
CA ALA A 104 -8.99 -0.56 8.52
C ALA A 104 -8.71 -1.45 7.30
N ASN A 105 -8.02 -2.59 7.45
CA ASN A 105 -7.70 -3.48 6.35
C ASN A 105 -8.96 -3.97 5.62
N GLN A 106 -8.91 -3.94 4.26
CA GLN A 106 -10.05 -4.30 3.41
C GLN A 106 -9.72 -5.49 2.49
N ALA A 107 -8.46 -5.82 2.26
CA ALA A 107 -8.05 -6.88 1.36
C ALA A 107 -6.60 -7.31 1.64
N ILE A 108 -6.23 -8.49 1.13
CA ILE A 108 -4.83 -8.92 1.00
C ILE A 108 -4.47 -8.87 -0.49
N ALA A 109 -3.38 -8.18 -0.82
CA ALA A 109 -2.92 -8.05 -2.19
C ALA A 109 -1.86 -9.13 -2.50
N VAL A 110 -2.00 -9.79 -3.65
CA VAL A 110 -1.03 -10.77 -4.17
C VAL A 110 -0.68 -10.44 -5.62
N GLY A 111 0.57 -10.65 -6.01
CA GLY A 111 1.00 -10.49 -7.40
C GLY A 111 0.61 -11.73 -8.23
N ASN A 112 -0.13 -11.54 -9.31
CA ASN A 112 -0.62 -12.64 -10.18
C ASN A 112 0.48 -13.56 -10.69
N LYS A 113 1.66 -12.99 -10.98
CA LYS A 113 2.82 -13.70 -11.58
C LYS A 113 3.81 -14.20 -10.52
N ILE A 114 3.58 -13.87 -9.26
CA ILE A 114 4.45 -14.29 -8.16
C ILE A 114 4.12 -15.72 -7.76
N GLU A 115 5.15 -16.51 -7.54
CA GLU A 115 5.02 -17.85 -6.96
C GLU A 115 4.93 -17.74 -5.44
N TYR A 116 3.89 -18.28 -4.87
CA TYR A 116 3.68 -18.42 -3.43
C TYR A 116 3.90 -19.86 -3.01
N VAL A 117 4.27 -20.06 -1.77
CA VAL A 117 4.45 -21.41 -1.21
C VAL A 117 3.62 -21.57 0.05
N LEU A 118 3.03 -22.75 0.19
CA LEU A 118 2.46 -23.22 1.45
C LEU A 118 3.55 -24.00 2.19
N ALA A 119 3.86 -23.59 3.40
CA ALA A 119 4.90 -24.20 4.21
C ALA A 119 4.45 -24.36 5.67
N ASN A 120 4.85 -25.44 6.34
CA ASN A 120 4.51 -25.66 7.74
C ASN A 120 5.49 -24.94 8.67
N ILE A 121 4.94 -24.19 9.63
CA ILE A 121 5.68 -23.61 10.75
C ILE A 121 5.05 -24.11 12.05
N GLY A 122 5.64 -25.13 12.65
CA GLY A 122 5.10 -25.74 13.87
C GLY A 122 3.70 -26.32 13.64
N ASP A 123 2.73 -25.81 14.36
CA ASP A 123 1.31 -26.21 14.31
C ASP A 123 0.47 -25.45 13.27
N LYS A 124 1.09 -24.54 12.52
CA LYS A 124 0.43 -23.71 11.49
C LYS A 124 1.04 -23.94 10.11
N SER A 125 0.26 -23.64 9.09
CA SER A 125 0.73 -23.56 7.70
C SER A 125 0.61 -22.13 7.21
N ILE A 126 1.64 -21.62 6.55
CA ILE A 126 1.64 -20.24 6.03
C ILE A 126 1.71 -20.22 4.51
N ILE A 127 1.02 -19.25 3.92
CA ILE A 127 1.16 -18.86 2.52
C ILE A 127 2.00 -17.59 2.47
N VAL A 128 3.13 -17.66 1.77
CA VAL A 128 4.09 -16.56 1.62
C VAL A 128 4.70 -16.58 0.22
N ALA A 129 5.11 -15.44 -0.32
CA ALA A 129 5.87 -15.40 -1.57
C ALA A 129 7.15 -16.24 -1.41
N LYS A 130 7.46 -17.08 -2.40
CA LYS A 130 8.56 -18.05 -2.35
C LYS A 130 9.90 -17.40 -2.01
N ASP A 131 10.18 -16.24 -2.60
CA ASP A 131 11.43 -15.52 -2.39
C ASP A 131 11.54 -14.88 -0.98
N LEU A 132 10.41 -14.73 -0.30
CA LEU A 132 10.35 -14.19 1.07
C LEU A 132 10.40 -15.28 2.15
N LEU A 133 10.32 -16.56 1.79
CA LEU A 133 10.29 -17.65 2.78
C LEU A 133 11.58 -17.70 3.61
N GLU A 134 12.74 -17.76 2.96
CA GLU A 134 14.04 -17.84 3.65
C GLU A 134 14.34 -16.59 4.50
N PRO A 135 14.13 -15.36 4.03
CA PRO A 135 14.23 -14.16 4.86
C PRO A 135 13.31 -14.21 6.09
N LEU A 136 12.08 -14.68 5.93
CA LEU A 136 11.12 -14.84 7.02
C LEU A 136 11.60 -15.84 8.06
N LEU A 137 12.07 -17.03 7.64
CA LEU A 137 12.58 -18.06 8.54
C LEU A 137 13.79 -17.55 9.34
N THR A 138 14.68 -16.83 8.67
CA THR A 138 15.86 -16.22 9.32
C THR A 138 15.43 -15.20 10.37
N LYS A 139 14.50 -14.30 10.04
CA LYS A 139 13.95 -13.29 10.94
C LYS A 139 13.31 -13.92 12.18
N LEU A 140 12.56 -15.01 12.00
CA LEU A 140 11.88 -15.73 13.08
C LEU A 140 12.80 -16.73 13.81
N SER A 141 14.07 -16.84 13.43
CA SER A 141 15.03 -17.82 13.96
C SER A 141 14.52 -19.27 13.85
N LEU A 142 13.80 -19.58 12.79
CA LEU A 142 13.27 -20.89 12.51
C LEU A 142 14.23 -21.71 11.64
N LYS A 143 14.18 -23.03 11.81
CA LYS A 143 14.92 -23.97 10.94
C LYS A 143 14.30 -24.00 9.56
N PRO A 144 15.08 -24.39 8.53
CA PRO A 144 14.52 -24.67 7.20
C PRO A 144 13.35 -25.63 7.29
N ILE A 145 12.25 -25.30 6.60
CA ILE A 145 10.99 -26.04 6.64
C ILE A 145 10.65 -26.62 5.28
N LYS A 146 9.86 -27.67 5.28
CA LYS A 146 9.41 -28.31 4.05
C LYS A 146 8.28 -27.49 3.41
N ILE A 147 8.48 -27.08 2.15
CA ILE A 147 7.42 -26.56 1.30
C ILE A 147 6.45 -27.70 0.97
N ILE A 148 5.17 -27.49 1.21
CA ILE A 148 4.09 -28.45 0.91
C ILE A 148 3.65 -28.30 -0.54
N ARG A 149 3.42 -27.06 -1.00
CA ARG A 149 2.89 -26.77 -2.32
C ARG A 149 3.37 -25.40 -2.81
N SER A 150 3.67 -25.29 -4.11
CA SER A 150 3.82 -24.02 -4.81
C SER A 150 2.51 -23.67 -5.50
N ILE A 151 2.12 -22.38 -5.46
CA ILE A 151 0.84 -21.86 -5.94
C ILE A 151 1.11 -20.55 -6.66
N GLN A 152 0.54 -20.34 -7.82
CA GLN A 152 0.63 -19.04 -8.50
C GLN A 152 -0.33 -18.04 -7.87
N GLY A 153 0.09 -16.77 -7.76
CA GLY A 153 -0.73 -15.74 -7.10
C GLY A 153 -2.13 -15.61 -7.69
N LYS A 154 -2.28 -15.75 -9.02
CA LYS A 154 -3.59 -15.75 -9.69
C LYS A 154 -4.57 -16.80 -9.16
N GLU A 155 -4.07 -17.93 -8.64
CA GLU A 155 -4.90 -19.03 -8.12
C GLU A 155 -5.39 -18.76 -6.69
N LEU A 156 -4.83 -17.73 -6.03
CA LEU A 156 -5.22 -17.30 -4.69
C LEU A 156 -6.38 -16.30 -4.70
N LEU A 157 -6.68 -15.66 -5.84
CA LEU A 157 -7.66 -14.57 -5.95
C LEU A 157 -9.12 -14.99 -5.68
N GLU A 158 -9.44 -16.26 -5.75
CA GLU A 158 -10.79 -16.77 -5.47
C GLU A 158 -11.04 -17.00 -3.98
N PHE A 159 -10.01 -16.87 -3.14
CA PHE A 159 -10.11 -17.12 -1.71
C PHE A 159 -10.24 -15.83 -0.91
N LYS A 160 -10.62 -16.02 0.37
CA LYS A 160 -10.72 -14.97 1.36
C LYS A 160 -9.95 -15.34 2.60
N ALA A 161 -9.64 -14.34 3.40
CA ALA A 161 -9.03 -14.51 4.70
C ALA A 161 -9.85 -13.83 5.80
N GLN A 162 -9.78 -14.37 7.01
CA GLN A 162 -10.41 -13.79 8.18
C GLN A 162 -9.56 -12.61 8.67
N HIS A 163 -10.20 -11.47 8.91
CA HIS A 163 -9.55 -10.31 9.51
C HIS A 163 -9.06 -10.66 10.94
N PRO A 164 -7.81 -10.29 11.33
CA PRO A 164 -7.23 -10.76 12.60
C PRO A 164 -7.92 -10.19 13.85
N PHE A 165 -8.65 -9.08 13.76
CA PHE A 165 -9.29 -8.41 14.90
C PHE A 165 -10.81 -8.44 14.86
N TYR A 166 -11.41 -8.62 13.70
CA TYR A 166 -12.85 -8.50 13.52
C TYR A 166 -13.44 -9.75 12.87
N ASN A 167 -14.68 -10.05 13.18
CA ASN A 167 -15.43 -11.09 12.47
C ASN A 167 -15.84 -10.57 11.08
N LYS A 168 -14.84 -10.48 10.19
CA LYS A 168 -14.98 -9.95 8.84
C LYS A 168 -14.02 -10.71 7.91
N GLU A 169 -14.53 -11.16 6.78
CA GLU A 169 -13.70 -11.68 5.70
C GLU A 169 -13.15 -10.56 4.82
N VAL A 170 -11.91 -10.71 4.39
CA VAL A 170 -11.26 -9.83 3.42
C VAL A 170 -10.89 -10.62 2.18
N PRO A 171 -11.14 -10.09 0.97
CA PRO A 171 -10.79 -10.77 -0.27
C PRO A 171 -9.29 -10.75 -0.52
N ILE A 172 -8.83 -11.72 -1.31
CA ILE A 172 -7.50 -11.70 -1.91
C ILE A 172 -7.63 -11.02 -3.27
N ILE A 173 -6.88 -9.96 -3.50
CA ILE A 173 -6.95 -9.16 -4.74
C ILE A 173 -5.61 -9.15 -5.48
N ASN A 174 -5.66 -8.89 -6.79
CA ASN A 174 -4.44 -8.68 -7.55
C ASN A 174 -3.83 -7.30 -7.24
N ALA A 175 -2.50 -7.26 -7.09
CA ALA A 175 -1.71 -6.05 -7.08
C ALA A 175 -0.62 -6.19 -8.15
N ASP A 176 -0.73 -5.43 -9.22
CA ASP A 176 0.30 -5.26 -10.25
C ASP A 176 1.17 -4.05 -9.91
#